data_2e50c836c1ae918a54ab73420d0033d7
#
_entry.id   2e50c836c1ae918a54ab73420d0033d7
#
_cell.length_a   1.000
_cell.length_b   1.000
_cell.length_c   1.000
_cell.angle_alpha   90.00
_cell.angle_beta   90.00
_cell.angle_gamma   90.00
#
_symmetry.space_group_name_H-M   'P 1'
#
loop_
_entity.id
_entity.type
_entity.pdbx_description
1 polymer ?
#
loop_
_entity_poly.entity_id
_entity_poly.type
_entity_poly.pdbx_seq_one_letter_code
_entity_poly.pdbx_strand_id
1 'polypeptide(L)'
;QHNNGQEPIFLYAVETALQLHIAELTEPLRELYVMAYTLPTTADYLYRTTSKRLQVIFADYLPDAQPKDFFEMEIASGSIMRGFMSVPCDPYFTVEAKIRRFLDCSLKLYDVPQAKRECVIEAILRMDLHSMAEGIIQKTIQQAEAGFEALIAETE
;
A
#
# COMPACT_ATOMS: atom_id res chain seq x y z
N GLN A 1 -14.84 -24.00 -1.67
CA GLN A 1 -13.44 -23.75 -1.22
C GLN A 1 -13.05 -22.41 -1.81
N HIS A 2 -13.19 -21.34 -1.00
CA HIS A 2 -12.78 -20.00 -1.43
C HIS A 2 -11.28 -19.86 -1.25
N ASN A 3 -10.59 -19.72 -2.36
CA ASN A 3 -9.15 -19.47 -2.39
C ASN A 3 -8.93 -17.98 -2.03
N ASN A 4 -9.02 -17.68 -0.74
CA ASN A 4 -8.96 -16.30 -0.20
C ASN A 4 -7.70 -15.52 -0.60
N GLY A 5 -6.60 -16.22 -0.92
CA GLY A 5 -5.33 -15.60 -1.28
C GLY A 5 -5.25 -15.02 -2.70
N GLN A 6 -6.28 -15.22 -3.55
CA GLN A 6 -6.30 -14.75 -4.94
C GLN A 6 -7.34 -13.65 -5.21
N GLU A 7 -8.17 -13.30 -4.23
CA GLU A 7 -9.11 -12.20 -4.40
C GLU A 7 -8.38 -10.86 -4.48
N PRO A 8 -8.75 -9.96 -5.41
CA PRO A 8 -8.09 -8.67 -5.58
C PRO A 8 -8.02 -7.81 -4.32
N ILE A 9 -9.03 -7.90 -3.46
CA ILE A 9 -9.06 -7.15 -2.19
C ILE A 9 -7.93 -7.56 -1.24
N PHE A 10 -7.54 -8.85 -1.22
CA PHE A 10 -6.40 -9.31 -0.42
C PHE A 10 -5.08 -8.80 -0.97
N LEU A 11 -4.92 -8.73 -2.29
CA LEU A 11 -3.74 -8.14 -2.91
C LEU A 11 -3.60 -6.66 -2.56
N TYR A 12 -4.69 -5.91 -2.63
CA TYR A 12 -4.74 -4.52 -2.18
C TYR A 12 -4.28 -4.38 -0.72
N ALA A 13 -4.83 -5.21 0.16
CA ALA A 13 -4.50 -5.19 1.58
C ALA A 13 -3.03 -5.54 1.85
N VAL A 14 -2.48 -6.55 1.17
CA VAL A 14 -1.06 -6.91 1.27
C VAL A 14 -0.17 -5.77 0.79
N GLU A 15 -0.45 -5.21 -0.37
CA GLU A 15 0.36 -4.12 -0.96
C GLU A 15 0.39 -2.89 -0.04
N THR A 16 -0.76 -2.48 0.48
CA THR A 16 -0.86 -1.31 1.37
C THR A 16 -0.21 -1.56 2.72
N ALA A 17 -0.38 -2.75 3.29
CA ALA A 17 0.28 -3.14 4.53
C ALA A 17 1.81 -3.18 4.37
N LEU A 18 2.31 -3.69 3.24
CA LEU A 18 3.73 -3.68 2.93
C LEU A 18 4.30 -2.27 2.80
N GLN A 19 3.57 -1.35 2.18
CA GLN A 19 3.99 0.07 2.11
C GLN A 19 4.16 0.67 3.52
N LEU A 20 3.22 0.41 4.42
CA LEU A 20 3.32 0.86 5.82
C LEU A 20 4.51 0.24 6.53
N HIS A 21 4.77 -1.04 6.33
CA HIS A 21 5.95 -1.72 6.89
C HIS A 21 7.26 -1.18 6.36
N ILE A 22 7.36 -0.95 5.05
CA ILE A 22 8.58 -0.40 4.42
C ILE A 22 8.89 0.99 5.00
N ALA A 23 7.87 1.82 5.18
CA ALA A 23 8.04 3.14 5.78
C ALA A 23 8.52 3.09 7.25
N GLU A 24 8.33 1.96 7.93
CA GLU A 24 8.84 1.74 9.31
C GLU A 24 10.26 1.16 9.36
N LEU A 25 10.81 0.66 8.25
CA LEU A 25 12.14 0.03 8.26
C LEU A 25 13.25 1.02 8.57
N THR A 26 13.23 2.19 7.96
CA THR A 26 14.21 3.27 8.19
C THR A 26 13.55 4.62 8.02
N GLU A 27 14.11 5.65 8.66
CA GLU A 27 13.63 7.02 8.51
C GLU A 27 13.76 7.56 7.07
N PRO A 28 14.87 7.33 6.34
CA PRO A 28 14.95 7.73 4.93
C PRO A 28 13.87 7.11 4.04
N LEU A 29 13.51 5.85 4.26
CA LEU A 29 12.42 5.20 3.53
C LEU A 29 11.06 5.84 3.86
N ARG A 30 10.81 6.17 5.13
CA ARG A 30 9.61 6.90 5.55
C ARG A 30 9.51 8.23 4.82
N GLU A 31 10.56 9.03 4.85
CA GLU A 31 10.61 10.34 4.19
C GLU A 31 10.35 10.22 2.68
N LEU A 32 10.96 9.23 2.03
CA LEU A 32 10.77 8.99 0.61
C LEU A 32 9.30 8.66 0.27
N TYR A 33 8.68 7.75 1.01
CA TYR A 33 7.29 7.37 0.79
C TYR A 33 6.30 8.51 1.08
N VAL A 34 6.50 9.25 2.17
CA VAL A 34 5.69 10.42 2.50
C VAL A 34 5.83 11.50 1.43
N MET A 35 7.04 11.73 0.94
CA MET A 35 7.31 12.71 -0.12
C MET A 35 6.57 12.35 -1.41
N ALA A 36 6.49 11.07 -1.78
CA ALA A 36 5.78 10.63 -2.98
C ALA A 36 4.29 11.02 -2.96
N TYR A 37 3.66 10.98 -1.80
CA TYR A 37 2.26 11.42 -1.61
C TYR A 37 2.12 12.92 -1.33
N THR A 38 3.21 13.64 -1.17
CA THR A 38 3.20 15.08 -0.82
C THR A 38 3.47 15.97 -2.03
N LEU A 39 4.43 15.59 -2.88
CA LEU A 39 4.78 16.37 -4.06
C LEU A 39 3.65 16.31 -5.09
N PRO A 40 3.11 17.48 -5.54
CA PRO A 40 1.89 17.50 -6.36
C PRO A 40 1.96 16.64 -7.62
N THR A 41 3.06 16.69 -8.36
CA THR A 41 3.21 15.91 -9.60
C THR A 41 3.25 14.41 -9.34
N THR A 42 3.99 13.98 -8.33
CA THR A 42 4.09 12.55 -7.96
C THR A 42 2.78 12.03 -7.39
N ALA A 43 2.14 12.82 -6.52
CA ALA A 43 0.86 12.47 -5.93
C ALA A 43 -0.24 12.35 -7.02
N ASP A 44 -0.31 13.28 -7.95
CA ASP A 44 -1.27 13.22 -9.06
C ASP A 44 -1.06 11.96 -9.92
N TYR A 45 0.18 11.63 -10.22
CA TYR A 45 0.52 10.40 -10.94
C TYR A 45 0.06 9.15 -10.18
N LEU A 46 0.30 9.08 -8.88
CA LEU A 46 -0.14 7.98 -8.03
C LEU A 46 -1.67 7.86 -8.01
N TYR A 47 -2.38 8.97 -7.83
CA TYR A 47 -3.84 8.96 -7.81
C TYR A 47 -4.43 8.47 -9.13
N ARG A 48 -3.89 8.91 -10.27
CA ARG A 48 -4.38 8.52 -11.59
C ARG A 48 -4.08 7.07 -11.94
N THR A 49 -2.90 6.58 -11.60
CA THR A 49 -2.52 5.19 -11.88
C THR A 49 -3.20 4.21 -10.95
N THR A 50 -3.25 4.51 -9.67
CA THR A 50 -3.86 3.65 -8.67
C THR A 50 -5.38 3.58 -8.82
N SER A 51 -6.05 4.69 -9.13
CA SER A 51 -7.51 4.71 -9.29
C SER A 51 -8.02 3.72 -10.34
N LYS A 52 -7.25 3.49 -11.40
CA LYS A 52 -7.59 2.49 -12.44
C LYS A 52 -7.58 1.07 -11.90
N ARG A 53 -6.63 0.75 -11.02
CA ARG A 53 -6.57 -0.56 -10.35
C ARG A 53 -7.72 -0.73 -9.37
N LEU A 54 -8.08 0.32 -8.64
CA LEU A 54 -9.15 0.31 -7.66
C LEU A 54 -10.52 0.03 -8.29
N GLN A 55 -10.75 0.49 -9.53
CA GLN A 55 -11.96 0.16 -10.29
C GLN A 55 -12.15 -1.35 -10.43
N VAL A 56 -11.07 -2.08 -10.67
CA VAL A 56 -11.10 -3.55 -10.79
C VAL A 56 -11.25 -4.20 -9.42
N ILE A 57 -10.50 -3.73 -8.43
CA ILE A 57 -10.45 -4.32 -7.09
C ILE A 57 -11.80 -4.21 -6.37
N PHE A 58 -12.45 -3.05 -6.45
CA PHE A 58 -13.66 -2.75 -5.70
C PHE A 58 -14.95 -2.70 -6.54
N ALA A 59 -14.91 -3.19 -7.77
CA ALA A 59 -16.05 -3.18 -8.68
C ALA A 59 -17.30 -3.84 -8.05
N ASP A 60 -17.13 -4.97 -7.37
CA ASP A 60 -18.22 -5.73 -6.77
C ASP A 60 -18.85 -5.01 -5.56
N TYR A 61 -18.09 -4.14 -4.91
CA TYR A 61 -18.57 -3.37 -3.75
C TYR A 61 -19.18 -2.03 -4.14
N LEU A 62 -18.82 -1.50 -5.31
CA LEU A 62 -19.22 -0.21 -5.82
C LEU A 62 -19.68 -0.33 -7.28
N PRO A 63 -20.76 -1.09 -7.55
CA PRO A 63 -21.16 -1.43 -8.92
C PRO A 63 -21.60 -0.21 -9.76
N ASP A 64 -22.09 0.83 -9.10
CA ASP A 64 -22.59 2.04 -9.77
C ASP A 64 -21.54 3.17 -9.84
N ALA A 65 -20.36 2.97 -9.25
CA ALA A 65 -19.32 3.99 -9.23
C ALA A 65 -18.68 4.15 -10.62
N GLN A 66 -18.42 5.41 -10.98
CA GLN A 66 -17.78 5.79 -12.22
C GLN A 66 -16.27 5.96 -12.04
N PRO A 67 -15.47 5.99 -13.12
CA PRO A 67 -14.03 6.21 -13.01
C PRO A 67 -13.64 7.44 -12.19
N LYS A 68 -14.39 8.53 -12.30
CA LYS A 68 -14.16 9.75 -11.52
C LYS A 68 -14.33 9.54 -10.01
N ASP A 69 -15.27 8.67 -9.61
CA ASP A 69 -15.52 8.38 -8.20
C ASP A 69 -14.31 7.65 -7.58
N PHE A 70 -13.72 6.72 -8.33
CA PHE A 70 -12.50 6.03 -7.90
C PHE A 70 -11.29 6.96 -7.82
N PHE A 71 -11.17 7.93 -8.72
CA PHE A 71 -10.13 8.95 -8.62
C PHE A 71 -10.29 9.79 -7.35
N GLU A 72 -11.50 10.25 -7.08
CA GLU A 72 -11.82 11.03 -5.87
C GLU A 72 -11.58 10.22 -4.58
N MET A 73 -11.98 8.95 -4.56
CA MET A 73 -11.74 8.05 -3.43
C MET A 73 -10.27 7.75 -3.24
N GLU A 74 -9.48 7.66 -4.33
CA GLU A 74 -8.03 7.46 -4.21
C GLU A 74 -7.33 8.68 -3.61
N ILE A 75 -7.77 9.88 -3.89
CA ILE A 75 -7.27 11.08 -3.20
C ILE A 75 -7.50 10.93 -1.69
N ALA A 76 -8.66 10.46 -1.28
CA ALA A 76 -8.98 10.24 0.13
C ALA A 76 -8.13 9.10 0.73
N SER A 77 -8.09 7.94 0.10
CA SER A 77 -7.34 6.79 0.64
C SER A 77 -5.82 6.98 0.59
N GLY A 78 -5.31 7.65 -0.45
CA GLY A 78 -3.91 8.05 -0.52
C GLY A 78 -3.53 9.05 0.57
N SER A 79 -4.43 9.96 0.92
CA SER A 79 -4.23 10.90 2.03
C SER A 79 -4.25 10.21 3.39
N ILE A 80 -5.12 9.22 3.57
CA ILE A 80 -5.11 8.36 4.76
C ILE A 80 -3.78 7.61 4.86
N MET A 81 -3.30 7.02 3.76
CA MET A 81 -2.01 6.33 3.71
C MET A 81 -0.87 7.27 4.10
N ARG A 82 -0.79 8.44 3.49
CA ARG A 82 0.23 9.45 3.80
C ARG A 82 0.21 9.83 5.28
N GLY A 83 -0.98 10.05 5.84
CA GLY A 83 -1.13 10.39 7.25
C GLY A 83 -0.55 9.31 8.16
N PHE A 84 -0.88 8.05 7.92
CA PHE A 84 -0.35 6.94 8.71
C PHE A 84 1.14 6.70 8.51
N MET A 85 1.66 6.85 7.29
CA MET A 85 3.10 6.74 7.02
C MET A 85 3.92 7.79 7.75
N SER A 86 3.39 9.00 7.90
CA SER A 86 4.11 10.14 8.47
C SER A 86 4.30 10.05 9.98
N VAL A 87 3.55 9.18 10.66
CA VAL A 87 3.63 9.02 12.12
C VAL A 87 4.42 7.75 12.45
N PRO A 88 5.64 7.86 13.03
CA PRO A 88 6.41 6.69 13.43
C PRO A 88 5.67 5.83 14.46
N CYS A 89 5.86 4.52 14.38
CA CYS A 89 5.38 3.60 15.39
C CYS A 89 6.18 3.74 16.70
N ASP A 90 5.51 3.43 17.82
CA ASP A 90 6.09 3.38 19.15
C ASP A 90 5.43 2.23 19.95
N PRO A 91 5.81 1.97 21.22
CA PRO A 91 5.19 0.89 22.00
C PRO A 91 3.67 1.02 22.21
N TYR A 92 3.12 2.22 22.11
CA TYR A 92 1.68 2.49 22.25
C TYR A 92 0.93 2.51 20.93
N PHE A 93 1.65 2.72 19.84
CA PHE A 93 1.12 2.73 18.48
C PHE A 93 1.97 1.78 17.61
N THR A 94 1.68 0.50 17.69
CA THR A 94 2.42 -0.55 16.98
C THR A 94 2.13 -0.55 15.48
N VAL A 95 2.99 -1.19 14.70
CA VAL A 95 2.77 -1.33 13.26
C VAL A 95 1.52 -2.15 12.96
N GLU A 96 1.20 -3.14 13.79
CA GLU A 96 -0.04 -3.92 13.68
C GLU A 96 -1.27 -3.04 13.89
N ALA A 97 -1.24 -2.18 14.90
CA ALA A 97 -2.32 -1.22 15.17
C ALA A 97 -2.50 -0.24 14.00
N LYS A 98 -1.39 0.26 13.46
CA LYS A 98 -1.38 1.15 12.29
C LYS A 98 -2.02 0.48 11.08
N ILE A 99 -1.60 -0.72 10.73
CA ILE A 99 -2.13 -1.50 9.59
C ILE A 99 -3.61 -1.78 9.79
N ARG A 100 -4.01 -2.24 10.97
CA ARG A 100 -5.41 -2.52 11.30
C ARG A 100 -6.28 -1.28 11.06
N ARG A 101 -5.87 -0.15 11.59
CA ARG A 101 -6.66 1.09 11.47
C ARG A 101 -6.70 1.60 10.05
N PHE A 102 -5.56 1.58 9.35
CA PHE A 102 -5.50 1.97 7.95
C PHE A 102 -6.45 1.12 7.09
N LEU A 103 -6.37 -0.20 7.19
CA LEU A 103 -7.21 -1.10 6.40
C LEU A 103 -8.70 -0.94 6.75
N ASP A 104 -9.04 -0.78 8.02
CA ASP A 104 -10.43 -0.54 8.40
C ASP A 104 -10.98 0.75 7.77
N CYS A 105 -10.23 1.84 7.85
CA CYS A 105 -10.62 3.11 7.26
C CYS A 105 -10.71 3.03 5.72
N SER A 106 -9.69 2.48 5.09
CA SER A 106 -9.60 2.41 3.63
C SER A 106 -10.65 1.48 3.03
N LEU A 107 -10.82 0.29 3.56
CA LEU A 107 -11.82 -0.66 3.07
C LEU A 107 -13.25 -0.17 3.33
N LYS A 108 -13.47 0.56 4.41
CA LYS A 108 -14.75 1.19 4.69
C LYS A 108 -15.09 2.28 3.68
N LEU A 109 -14.10 3.05 3.24
CA LEU A 109 -14.25 4.05 2.19
C LEU A 109 -14.79 3.44 0.88
N TYR A 110 -14.38 2.21 0.57
CA TYR A 110 -14.83 1.45 -0.61
C TYR A 110 -16.06 0.57 -0.35
N ASP A 111 -16.81 0.85 0.68
CA ASP A 111 -18.06 0.13 1.05
C ASP A 111 -17.89 -1.39 1.27
N VAL A 112 -16.72 -1.81 1.65
CA VAL A 112 -16.49 -3.22 2.02
C VAL A 112 -17.21 -3.50 3.35
N PRO A 113 -18.10 -4.52 3.42
CA PRO A 113 -18.83 -4.84 4.65
C PRO A 113 -17.91 -5.16 5.83
N GLN A 114 -18.35 -4.86 7.05
CA GLN A 114 -17.57 -5.03 8.27
C GLN A 114 -16.99 -6.45 8.41
N ALA A 115 -17.81 -7.49 8.22
CA ALA A 115 -17.36 -8.87 8.32
C ALA A 115 -16.23 -9.21 7.34
N LYS A 116 -16.30 -8.68 6.12
CA LYS A 116 -15.24 -8.85 5.11
C LYS A 116 -13.98 -8.06 5.46
N ARG A 117 -14.14 -6.82 5.96
CA ARG A 117 -12.99 -6.03 6.43
C ARG A 117 -12.23 -6.76 7.54
N GLU A 118 -12.93 -7.25 8.54
CA GLU A 118 -12.34 -8.01 9.65
C GLU A 118 -11.63 -9.27 9.16
N CYS A 119 -12.24 -10.01 8.25
CA CYS A 119 -11.64 -11.19 7.63
C CYS A 119 -10.31 -10.85 6.92
N VAL A 120 -10.32 -9.81 6.11
CA VAL A 120 -9.12 -9.34 5.38
C VAL A 120 -8.03 -8.89 6.36
N ILE A 121 -8.37 -8.06 7.32
CA ILE A 121 -7.42 -7.53 8.31
C ILE A 121 -6.76 -8.67 9.10
N GLU A 122 -7.54 -9.62 9.60
CA GLU A 122 -7.00 -10.75 10.35
C GLU A 122 -6.07 -11.63 9.48
N ALA A 123 -6.42 -11.84 8.22
CA ALA A 123 -5.56 -12.58 7.30
C ALA A 123 -4.22 -11.87 7.07
N ILE A 124 -4.23 -10.55 6.90
CA ILE A 124 -3.02 -9.74 6.69
C ILE A 124 -2.13 -9.75 7.94
N LEU A 125 -2.72 -9.58 9.11
CA LEU A 125 -1.96 -9.54 10.37
C LEU A 125 -1.33 -10.88 10.78
N ARG A 126 -1.75 -11.99 10.16
CA ARG A 126 -1.11 -13.31 10.33
C ARG A 126 0.12 -13.50 9.45
N MET A 127 0.34 -12.64 8.46
CA MET A 127 1.48 -12.73 7.55
C MET A 127 2.74 -12.17 8.22
N ASP A 128 3.89 -12.70 7.85
CA ASP A 128 5.19 -12.12 8.23
C ASP A 128 5.54 -10.96 7.30
N LEU A 129 4.86 -9.85 7.51
CA LEU A 129 5.01 -8.64 6.68
C LEU A 129 6.39 -8.01 6.84
N HIS A 130 7.00 -8.12 8.02
CA HIS A 130 8.34 -7.58 8.26
C HIS A 130 9.37 -8.23 7.35
N SER A 131 9.44 -9.56 7.32
CA SER A 131 10.34 -10.29 6.45
C SER A 131 10.06 -10.06 4.97
N MET A 132 8.78 -9.94 4.59
CA MET A 132 8.38 -9.62 3.23
C MET A 132 8.85 -8.22 2.82
N ALA A 133 8.70 -7.23 3.69
CA ALA A 133 9.13 -5.85 3.45
C ALA A 133 10.66 -5.76 3.31
N GLU A 134 11.40 -6.38 4.21
CA GLU A 134 12.87 -6.46 4.11
C GLU A 134 13.31 -7.13 2.82
N GLY A 135 12.68 -8.23 2.44
CA GLY A 135 12.99 -8.95 1.19
C GLY A 135 12.77 -8.09 -0.05
N ILE A 136 11.70 -7.31 -0.10
CA ILE A 136 11.41 -6.38 -1.20
C ILE A 136 12.52 -5.33 -1.32
N ILE A 137 12.91 -4.71 -0.21
CA ILE A 137 13.95 -3.68 -0.21
C ILE A 137 15.30 -4.25 -0.61
N GLN A 138 15.69 -5.40 -0.10
CA GLN A 138 16.93 -6.06 -0.49
C GLN A 138 16.98 -6.42 -1.98
N LYS A 139 15.88 -6.96 -2.50
CA LYS A 139 15.76 -7.28 -3.94
C LYS A 139 15.86 -6.01 -4.79
N THR A 140 15.25 -4.93 -4.37
CA THR A 140 15.30 -3.64 -5.07
C THR A 140 16.74 -3.10 -5.10
N ILE A 141 17.46 -3.17 -3.98
CA ILE A 141 18.88 -2.77 -3.90
C ILE A 141 19.75 -3.61 -4.85
N GLN A 142 19.61 -4.93 -4.81
CA GLN A 142 20.36 -5.84 -5.68
C GLN A 142 20.11 -5.56 -7.17
N GLN A 143 18.86 -5.28 -7.56
CA GLN A 143 18.51 -4.92 -8.93
C GLN A 143 19.12 -3.58 -9.35
N ALA A 144 19.17 -2.60 -8.45
CA ALA A 144 19.78 -1.30 -8.71
C ALA A 144 21.31 -1.44 -8.87
N GLU A 145 21.96 -2.22 -8.01
CA GLU A 145 23.40 -2.50 -8.09
C GLU A 145 23.76 -3.21 -9.40
N ALA A 146 23.02 -4.26 -9.77
CA ALA A 146 23.25 -4.98 -11.03
C ALA A 146 23.03 -4.09 -12.26
N GLY A 147 22.02 -3.21 -12.24
CA GLY A 147 21.79 -2.24 -13.30
C GLY A 147 22.92 -1.22 -13.42
N PHE A 148 23.47 -0.78 -12.32
CA PHE A 148 24.60 0.16 -12.30
C PHE A 148 25.88 -0.50 -12.83
N GLU A 149 26.19 -1.72 -12.40
CA GLU A 149 27.34 -2.49 -12.90
C GLU A 149 27.26 -2.73 -14.40
N ALA A 150 26.07 -3.09 -14.91
CA ALA A 150 25.84 -3.26 -16.34
C ALA A 150 26.10 -1.97 -17.12
N LEU A 151 25.66 -0.83 -16.60
CA LEU A 151 25.85 0.49 -17.22
C LEU A 151 27.34 0.86 -17.28
N ILE A 152 28.13 0.56 -16.23
CA ILE A 152 29.56 0.80 -16.22
C ILE A 152 30.25 -0.08 -17.28
N ALA A 153 29.90 -1.36 -17.35
CA ALA A 153 30.49 -2.30 -18.30
C ALA A 153 30.23 -1.92 -19.78
N GLU A 154 29.11 -1.24 -20.07
CA GLU A 154 28.82 -0.74 -21.43
C GLU A 154 29.62 0.54 -21.80
N THR A 155 30.21 1.21 -20.82
CA THR A 155 30.99 2.44 -21.02
C THR A 155 32.50 2.23 -21.10
N GLU A 156 33.01 1.02 -20.86
CA GLU A 156 34.41 0.63 -21.06
C GLU A 156 34.66 0.05 -22.46
#